data_e314178970b2a17785cd5e86674c944a
#
_entry.id   e314178970b2a17785cd5e86674c944a
#
_cell.length_a   1.000
_cell.length_b   1.000
_cell.length_c   1.000
_cell.angle_alpha   90.00
_cell.angle_beta   90.00
_cell.angle_gamma   90.00
#
_symmetry.space_group_name_H-M   'P 1'
#
loop_
_entity.id
_entity.type
_entity.pdbx_description
1 polymer ?
#
loop_
_entity_poly.entity_id
_entity_poly.type
_entity_poly.pdbx_seq_one_letter_code
_entity_poly.pdbx_strand_id
1 'polypeptide(L)'
;ENVDYCESLAAKEYFSYYHEGFNRRSEDPINSRLNYGYAVVRSAIARKLVATGFHPTFGIHHDNQLNAFNLADDLIEPYRAIVDLVAHNNIASNIQLTKSERRELAHVLHNACIGDGVKVNVMSAIDIMVESLKRIILDASTEKLKLPMILPIESMEGITE
;
A
#
# COMPACT_ATOMS: atom_id res chain seq x y z
N GLU A 1 -12.09 -13.00 -18.92
CA GLU A 1 -11.49 -11.66 -19.00
C GLU A 1 -10.06 -11.74 -18.45
N ASN A 2 -9.11 -11.17 -19.17
CA ASN A 2 -7.70 -11.23 -18.77
C ASN A 2 -7.50 -10.16 -17.68
N VAL A 3 -7.35 -10.58 -16.44
CA VAL A 3 -7.20 -9.72 -15.25
C VAL A 3 -5.98 -8.79 -15.42
N ASP A 4 -4.86 -9.31 -15.94
CA ASP A 4 -3.63 -8.53 -16.18
C ASP A 4 -3.85 -7.37 -17.17
N TYR A 5 -4.73 -7.57 -18.16
CA TYR A 5 -5.08 -6.52 -19.12
C TYR A 5 -5.91 -5.43 -18.46
N CYS A 6 -6.88 -5.79 -17.63
CA CYS A 6 -7.71 -4.83 -16.90
C CYS A 6 -6.86 -4.02 -15.89
N GLU A 7 -5.93 -4.68 -15.19
CA GLU A 7 -4.99 -4.03 -14.28
C GLU A 7 -4.08 -3.05 -15.00
N SER A 8 -3.54 -3.44 -16.16
CA SER A 8 -2.68 -2.57 -16.98
C SER A 8 -3.42 -1.33 -17.49
N LEU A 9 -4.69 -1.48 -17.92
CA LEU A 9 -5.52 -0.35 -18.35
C LEU A 9 -5.84 0.59 -17.18
N ALA A 10 -6.24 0.05 -16.04
CA ALA A 10 -6.54 0.82 -14.85
C ALA A 10 -5.31 1.58 -14.35
N ALA A 11 -4.14 0.95 -14.33
CA ALA A 11 -2.88 1.60 -14.00
C ALA A 11 -2.54 2.74 -14.97
N LYS A 12 -2.72 2.53 -16.27
CA LYS A 12 -2.47 3.56 -17.29
C LYS A 12 -3.38 4.77 -17.10
N GLU A 13 -4.67 4.54 -16.87
CA GLU A 13 -5.64 5.60 -16.61
C GLU A 13 -5.29 6.32 -15.30
N TYR A 14 -5.06 5.59 -14.21
CA TYR A 14 -4.71 6.13 -12.91
C TYR A 14 -3.47 7.04 -12.98
N PHE A 15 -2.38 6.57 -13.60
CA PHE A 15 -1.15 7.36 -13.70
C PHE A 15 -1.24 8.52 -14.70
N SER A 16 -2.24 8.56 -15.59
CA SER A 16 -2.46 9.71 -16.46
C SER A 16 -2.85 10.99 -15.69
N TYR A 17 -3.34 10.86 -14.47
CA TYR A 17 -3.69 11.98 -13.59
C TYR A 17 -2.49 12.59 -12.85
N TYR A 18 -1.29 11.98 -12.91
CA TYR A 18 -0.12 12.49 -12.21
C TYR A 18 0.42 13.76 -12.85
N HIS A 19 0.88 13.70 -14.08
CA HIS A 19 1.26 14.81 -14.95
C HIS A 19 1.42 14.32 -16.38
N GLU A 20 1.39 15.24 -17.34
CA GLU A 20 1.59 14.89 -18.73
C GLU A 20 2.95 14.22 -18.95
N GLY A 21 2.94 13.05 -19.60
CA GLY A 21 4.15 12.25 -19.84
C GLY A 21 4.68 11.47 -18.65
N PHE A 22 3.95 11.40 -17.52
CA PHE A 22 4.37 10.59 -16.37
C PHE A 22 4.59 9.13 -16.79
N ASN A 23 5.76 8.61 -16.41
CA ASN A 23 6.11 7.21 -16.61
C ASN A 23 6.61 6.60 -15.29
N ARG A 24 5.94 5.58 -14.81
CA ARG A 24 6.26 4.89 -13.55
C ARG A 24 7.66 4.27 -13.54
N ARG A 25 8.29 4.11 -14.70
CA ARG A 25 9.65 3.53 -14.87
C ARG A 25 10.73 4.59 -15.13
N SER A 26 10.35 5.88 -15.24
CA SER A 26 11.33 6.95 -15.45
C SER A 26 12.03 7.34 -14.14
N GLU A 27 13.18 7.98 -14.29
CA GLU A 27 13.86 8.67 -13.18
C GLU A 27 13.14 9.98 -12.88
N ASP A 28 12.13 9.91 -12.03
CA ASP A 28 11.29 11.02 -11.62
C ASP A 28 11.28 11.09 -10.08
N PRO A 29 11.40 12.29 -9.48
CA PRO A 29 11.35 12.46 -8.03
C PRO A 29 10.12 11.82 -7.38
N ILE A 30 8.95 11.92 -8.02
CA ILE A 30 7.73 11.30 -7.52
C ILE A 30 7.85 9.76 -7.48
N ASN A 31 8.51 9.14 -8.49
CA ASN A 31 8.74 7.70 -8.50
C ASN A 31 9.62 7.25 -7.32
N SER A 32 10.61 8.04 -6.94
CA SER A 32 11.44 7.76 -5.76
C SER A 32 10.61 7.79 -4.48
N ARG A 33 9.70 8.76 -4.34
CA ARG A 33 8.78 8.88 -3.21
C ARG A 33 7.80 7.71 -3.16
N LEU A 34 7.17 7.39 -4.28
CA LEU A 34 6.23 6.26 -4.41
C LEU A 34 6.92 4.93 -4.06
N ASN A 35 8.11 4.68 -4.64
CA ASN A 35 8.86 3.46 -4.39
C ASN A 35 9.21 3.29 -2.91
N TYR A 36 9.63 4.38 -2.26
CA TYR A 36 9.95 4.35 -0.84
C TYR A 36 8.71 4.11 0.02
N GLY A 37 7.62 4.84 -0.23
CA GLY A 37 6.36 4.69 0.50
C GLY A 37 5.78 3.28 0.36
N TYR A 38 5.76 2.73 -0.85
CA TYR A 38 5.34 1.35 -1.08
C TYR A 38 6.24 0.34 -0.37
N ALA A 39 7.56 0.54 -0.37
CA ALA A 39 8.47 -0.34 0.34
C ALA A 39 8.22 -0.33 1.87
N VAL A 40 7.87 0.82 2.44
CA VAL A 40 7.51 0.96 3.87
C VAL A 40 6.26 0.14 4.19
N VAL A 41 5.16 0.35 3.44
CA VAL A 41 3.89 -0.36 3.67
C VAL A 41 4.05 -1.86 3.41
N ARG A 42 4.69 -2.25 2.29
CA ARG A 42 4.98 -3.65 1.99
C ARG A 42 5.75 -4.34 3.11
N SER A 43 6.75 -3.65 3.67
CA SER A 43 7.54 -4.20 4.77
C SER A 43 6.73 -4.37 6.05
N ALA A 44 5.77 -3.49 6.33
CA ALA A 44 4.85 -3.62 7.46
C ALA A 44 3.93 -4.83 7.27
N ILE A 45 3.34 -4.99 6.07
CA ILE A 45 2.51 -6.15 5.72
C ILE A 45 3.31 -7.45 5.84
N ALA A 46 4.52 -7.51 5.26
CA ALA A 46 5.35 -8.71 5.31
C ALA A 46 5.71 -9.11 6.75
N ARG A 47 6.04 -8.14 7.60
CA ARG A 47 6.29 -8.41 9.04
C ARG A 47 5.06 -8.97 9.74
N LYS A 48 3.87 -8.41 9.48
CA LYS A 48 2.63 -8.90 10.08
C LYS A 48 2.28 -10.31 9.57
N LEU A 49 2.46 -10.58 8.27
CA LEU A 49 2.28 -11.91 7.69
C LEU A 49 3.15 -12.95 8.40
N VAL A 50 4.45 -12.70 8.54
CA VAL A 50 5.37 -13.60 9.23
C VAL A 50 4.98 -13.77 10.71
N ALA A 51 4.65 -12.68 11.40
CA ALA A 51 4.21 -12.74 12.79
C ALA A 51 2.91 -13.54 12.99
N THR A 52 2.09 -13.65 11.94
CA THR A 52 0.81 -14.41 11.97
C THR A 52 0.98 -15.85 11.47
N GLY A 53 2.19 -16.22 11.01
CA GLY A 53 2.52 -17.57 10.56
C GLY A 53 2.43 -17.79 9.06
N PHE A 54 2.22 -16.72 8.26
CA PHE A 54 2.25 -16.81 6.80
C PHE A 54 3.67 -16.67 6.27
N HIS A 55 3.92 -17.31 5.13
CA HIS A 55 5.14 -17.12 4.37
C HIS A 55 4.88 -16.07 3.25
N PRO A 56 5.53 -14.90 3.26
CA PRO A 56 5.18 -13.82 2.35
C PRO A 56 5.50 -14.10 0.87
N THR A 57 6.27 -15.15 0.58
CA THR A 57 6.63 -15.56 -0.79
C THR A 57 5.45 -16.18 -1.55
N PHE A 58 4.51 -16.84 -0.86
CA PHE A 58 3.39 -17.52 -1.51
C PHE A 58 2.24 -16.54 -1.71
N GLY A 59 2.17 -15.93 -2.89
CA GLY A 59 1.10 -14.99 -3.26
C GLY A 59 -0.20 -15.70 -3.61
N ILE A 60 -1.26 -14.90 -3.71
CA ILE A 60 -2.59 -15.31 -4.18
C ILE A 60 -2.66 -15.12 -5.70
N HIS A 61 -2.17 -14.00 -6.18
CA HIS A 61 -2.11 -13.61 -7.59
C HIS A 61 -0.68 -13.51 -8.10
N HIS A 62 0.22 -12.87 -7.37
CA HIS A 62 1.63 -12.79 -7.74
C HIS A 62 2.32 -14.14 -7.54
N ASP A 63 2.99 -14.64 -8.60
CA ASP A 63 3.71 -15.93 -8.62
C ASP A 63 5.11 -15.76 -9.26
N ASN A 64 5.89 -14.80 -8.78
CA ASN A 64 7.26 -14.63 -9.23
C ASN A 64 8.19 -15.40 -8.29
N GLN A 65 8.85 -16.44 -8.80
CA GLN A 65 9.76 -17.30 -8.01
C GLN A 65 10.97 -16.56 -7.40
N LEU A 66 11.34 -15.41 -7.96
CA LEU A 66 12.43 -14.58 -7.45
C LEU A 66 11.95 -13.52 -6.44
N ASN A 67 10.65 -13.39 -6.22
CA ASN A 67 10.08 -12.40 -5.32
C ASN A 67 9.75 -13.03 -3.96
N ALA A 68 10.46 -12.62 -2.93
CA ALA A 68 10.22 -13.07 -1.56
C ALA A 68 8.95 -12.44 -0.92
N PHE A 69 8.22 -11.59 -1.63
CA PHE A 69 7.13 -10.76 -1.10
C PHE A 69 5.83 -10.86 -1.89
N ASN A 70 5.62 -11.92 -2.68
CA ASN A 70 4.44 -12.08 -3.54
C ASN A 70 3.13 -11.82 -2.78
N LEU A 71 2.93 -12.41 -1.59
CA LEU A 71 1.72 -12.20 -0.80
C LEU A 71 1.61 -10.77 -0.25
N ALA A 72 2.73 -10.16 0.12
CA ALA A 72 2.71 -8.77 0.57
C ALA A 72 2.41 -7.82 -0.60
N ASP A 73 2.84 -8.15 -1.83
CA ASP A 73 2.53 -7.41 -3.04
C ASP A 73 1.05 -7.56 -3.44
N ASP A 74 0.42 -8.70 -3.19
CA ASP A 74 -1.04 -8.86 -3.33
C ASP A 74 -1.81 -7.98 -2.34
N LEU A 75 -1.33 -7.91 -1.10
CA LEU A 75 -2.03 -7.24 0.00
C LEU A 75 -1.75 -5.73 0.09
N ILE A 76 -0.77 -5.20 -0.64
CA ILE A 76 -0.48 -3.75 -0.63
C ILE A 76 -1.47 -2.96 -1.48
N GLU A 77 -2.12 -3.57 -2.46
CA GLU A 77 -2.95 -2.89 -3.45
C GLU A 77 -3.96 -1.90 -2.84
N PRO A 78 -4.73 -2.24 -1.80
CA PRO A 78 -5.69 -1.31 -1.20
C PRO A 78 -5.03 -0.14 -0.46
N TYR A 79 -3.73 -0.19 -0.19
CA TYR A 79 -2.99 0.89 0.49
C TYR A 79 -2.28 1.83 -0.49
N ARG A 80 -2.20 1.49 -1.79
CA ARG A 80 -1.45 2.29 -2.76
C ARG A 80 -1.91 3.73 -2.79
N ALA A 81 -3.20 3.99 -2.85
CA ALA A 81 -3.72 5.35 -2.91
C ALA A 81 -3.39 6.20 -1.66
N ILE A 82 -3.25 5.59 -0.47
CA ILE A 82 -2.80 6.32 0.74
C ILE A 82 -1.32 6.72 0.59
N VAL A 83 -0.50 5.82 0.05
CA VAL A 83 0.92 6.12 -0.24
C VAL A 83 1.02 7.23 -1.28
N ASP A 84 0.21 7.17 -2.33
CA ASP A 84 0.21 8.14 -3.42
C ASP A 84 -0.15 9.54 -2.92
N LEU A 85 -1.15 9.67 -2.05
CA LEU A 85 -1.50 10.94 -1.42
C LEU A 85 -0.32 11.53 -0.64
N VAL A 86 0.37 10.70 0.16
CA VAL A 86 1.56 11.16 0.93
C VAL A 86 2.72 11.48 0.00
N ALA A 87 2.93 10.69 -1.05
CA ALA A 87 4.02 10.90 -1.99
C ALA A 87 3.87 12.19 -2.80
N HIS A 88 2.65 12.64 -3.08
CA HIS A 88 2.38 13.90 -3.78
C HIS A 88 2.55 15.14 -2.92
N ASN A 89 2.54 15.01 -1.60
CA ASN A 89 2.80 16.14 -0.72
C ASN A 89 4.29 16.52 -0.80
N ASN A 90 4.57 17.82 -0.98
CA ASN A 90 5.93 18.38 -0.94
C ASN A 90 6.94 17.71 -1.89
N ILE A 91 6.58 17.53 -3.17
CA ILE A 91 7.50 16.96 -4.16
C ILE A 91 8.72 17.86 -4.32
N ALA A 92 9.88 17.37 -3.88
CA ALA A 92 11.15 18.02 -4.12
C ALA A 92 11.66 17.74 -5.53
N SER A 93 12.51 18.63 -6.06
CA SER A 93 13.07 18.49 -7.42
C SER A 93 14.14 17.40 -7.53
N ASN A 94 14.55 16.77 -6.43
CA ASN A 94 15.64 15.79 -6.40
C ASN A 94 15.13 14.36 -6.42
N ILE A 95 15.76 13.52 -7.25
CA ILE A 95 15.51 12.08 -7.32
C ILE A 95 15.90 11.37 -5.99
N GLN A 96 16.98 11.83 -5.36
CA GLN A 96 17.43 11.26 -4.09
C GLN A 96 16.65 11.85 -2.92
N LEU A 97 15.95 10.97 -2.19
CA LEU A 97 15.20 11.34 -1.00
C LEU A 97 16.13 11.76 0.14
N THR A 98 15.85 12.92 0.70
CA THR A 98 16.48 13.39 1.94
C THR A 98 16.05 12.54 3.14
N LYS A 99 16.73 12.71 4.28
CA LYS A 99 16.34 12.07 5.54
C LYS A 99 14.95 12.53 6.00
N SER A 100 14.63 13.80 5.80
CA SER A 100 13.31 14.37 6.16
C SER A 100 12.20 13.73 5.34
N GLU A 101 12.36 13.65 4.01
CA GLU A 101 11.36 13.05 3.11
C GLU A 101 11.14 11.58 3.41
N ARG A 102 12.21 10.82 3.67
CA ARG A 102 12.07 9.41 4.08
C ARG A 102 11.29 9.27 5.39
N ARG A 103 11.49 10.18 6.35
CA ARG A 103 10.73 10.18 7.61
C ARG A 103 9.26 10.51 7.38
N GLU A 104 8.96 11.50 6.56
CA GLU A 104 7.60 11.87 6.15
C GLU A 104 6.89 10.68 5.50
N LEU A 105 7.53 10.06 4.50
CA LEU A 105 6.97 8.90 3.80
C LEU A 105 6.79 7.68 4.72
N ALA A 106 7.71 7.47 5.67
CA ALA A 106 7.55 6.40 6.65
C ALA A 106 6.37 6.65 7.61
N HIS A 107 5.97 7.91 7.78
CA HIS A 107 4.83 8.28 8.62
C HIS A 107 3.49 7.83 8.02
N VAL A 108 3.45 7.38 6.75
CA VAL A 108 2.25 6.80 6.12
C VAL A 108 1.59 5.70 6.97
N LEU A 109 2.36 4.94 7.74
CA LEU A 109 1.85 3.89 8.63
C LEU A 109 0.98 4.45 9.78
N HIS A 110 1.08 5.73 10.06
CA HIS A 110 0.29 6.43 11.08
C HIS A 110 -0.89 7.22 10.50
N ASN A 111 -0.99 7.29 9.16
CA ASN A 111 -2.13 7.97 8.53
C ASN A 111 -3.43 7.26 8.83
N ALA A 112 -4.50 8.04 8.95
CA ALA A 112 -5.83 7.52 9.23
C ALA A 112 -6.45 6.85 8.00
N CYS A 113 -7.16 5.77 8.24
CA CYS A 113 -8.02 5.07 7.29
C CYS A 113 -9.19 4.42 8.02
N ILE A 114 -10.10 3.78 7.30
CA ILE A 114 -11.14 2.94 7.89
C ILE A 114 -10.70 1.48 7.80
N GLY A 115 -10.60 0.82 8.95
CA GLY A 115 -10.39 -0.62 9.06
C GLY A 115 -11.60 -1.26 9.74
N ASP A 116 -12.27 -2.20 9.07
CA ASP A 116 -13.47 -2.87 9.58
C ASP A 116 -14.56 -1.92 10.09
N GLY A 117 -14.80 -0.83 9.34
CA GLY A 117 -15.81 0.18 9.69
C GLY A 117 -15.41 1.18 10.77
N VAL A 118 -14.19 1.10 11.32
CA VAL A 118 -13.70 1.98 12.39
C VAL A 118 -12.51 2.80 11.88
N LYS A 119 -12.43 4.06 12.32
CA LYS A 119 -11.26 4.92 12.03
C LYS A 119 -10.05 4.42 12.81
N VAL A 120 -9.01 4.03 12.09
CA VAL A 120 -7.75 3.49 12.63
C VAL A 120 -6.57 4.06 11.83
N ASN A 121 -5.34 3.82 12.27
CA ASN A 121 -4.17 4.09 11.43
C ASN A 121 -3.87 2.91 10.47
N VAL A 122 -3.05 3.16 9.45
CA VAL A 122 -2.66 2.16 8.44
C VAL A 122 -2.04 0.91 9.09
N MET A 123 -1.23 1.07 10.13
CA MET A 123 -0.63 -0.07 10.83
C MET A 123 -1.69 -1.00 11.43
N SER A 124 -2.68 -0.42 12.12
CA SER A 124 -3.80 -1.19 12.69
C SER A 124 -4.70 -1.80 11.61
N ALA A 125 -4.90 -1.09 10.49
CA ALA A 125 -5.65 -1.64 9.36
C ALA A 125 -4.94 -2.86 8.73
N ILE A 126 -3.60 -2.83 8.64
CA ILE A 126 -2.79 -3.99 8.24
C ILE A 126 -3.00 -5.17 9.19
N ASP A 127 -2.99 -4.93 10.50
CA ASP A 127 -3.26 -5.97 11.49
C ASP A 127 -4.64 -6.59 11.30
N ILE A 128 -5.68 -5.77 11.14
CA ILE A 128 -7.06 -6.22 10.90
C ILE A 128 -7.16 -7.06 9.62
N MET A 129 -6.55 -6.61 8.53
CA MET A 129 -6.55 -7.30 7.25
C MET A 129 -5.88 -8.67 7.35
N VAL A 130 -4.67 -8.76 7.90
CA VAL A 130 -3.91 -10.01 7.99
C VAL A 130 -4.56 -11.00 8.97
N GLU A 131 -5.13 -10.53 10.07
CA GLU A 131 -5.90 -11.41 10.98
C GLU A 131 -7.19 -11.94 10.33
N SER A 132 -7.87 -11.14 9.50
CA SER A 132 -9.03 -11.63 8.74
C SER A 132 -8.62 -12.66 7.68
N LEU A 133 -7.48 -12.45 6.99
CA LEU A 133 -6.91 -13.43 6.06
C LEU A 133 -6.61 -14.76 6.77
N LYS A 134 -6.02 -14.70 7.96
CA LYS A 134 -5.76 -15.88 8.77
C LYS A 134 -7.04 -16.67 9.04
N ARG A 135 -8.10 -16.01 9.51
CA ARG A 135 -9.38 -16.69 9.79
C ARG A 135 -9.98 -17.32 8.54
N ILE A 136 -9.89 -16.64 7.38
CA ILE A 136 -10.39 -17.18 6.12
C ILE A 136 -9.64 -18.46 5.72
N ILE A 137 -8.30 -18.46 5.82
CA ILE A 137 -7.47 -19.55 5.31
C ILE A 137 -7.37 -20.71 6.33
N LEU A 138 -7.09 -20.40 7.60
CA LEU A 138 -6.80 -21.44 8.60
C LEU A 138 -8.05 -21.95 9.30
N ASP A 139 -9.04 -21.10 9.52
CA ASP A 139 -10.26 -21.45 10.23
C ASP A 139 -11.43 -21.75 9.28
N ALA A 140 -11.15 -21.75 7.94
CA ALA A 140 -12.14 -21.91 6.88
C ALA A 140 -13.37 -20.98 7.06
N SER A 141 -13.16 -19.78 7.57
CA SER A 141 -14.19 -18.78 7.75
C SER A 141 -14.79 -18.34 6.43
N THR A 142 -16.10 -18.12 6.40
CA THR A 142 -16.82 -17.57 5.24
C THR A 142 -16.86 -16.04 5.22
N GLU A 143 -16.18 -15.38 6.17
CA GLU A 143 -16.08 -13.92 6.19
C GLU A 143 -15.28 -13.40 4.98
N LYS A 144 -15.52 -12.13 4.63
CA LYS A 144 -14.74 -11.46 3.58
C LYS A 144 -13.43 -10.91 4.16
N LEU A 145 -12.40 -10.82 3.31
CA LEU A 145 -11.16 -10.14 3.65
C LEU A 145 -11.45 -8.67 3.99
N LYS A 146 -10.98 -8.22 5.16
CA LYS A 146 -11.21 -6.86 5.66
C LYS A 146 -10.16 -5.92 5.08
N LEU A 147 -10.54 -5.27 3.98
CA LEU A 147 -9.69 -4.29 3.30
C LEU A 147 -9.85 -2.90 3.93
N PRO A 148 -8.80 -2.06 3.93
CA PRO A 148 -8.90 -0.68 4.36
C PRO A 148 -9.72 0.14 3.35
N MET A 149 -10.38 1.19 3.85
CA MET A 149 -10.95 2.23 3.01
C MET A 149 -10.24 3.56 3.29
N ILE A 150 -9.99 4.31 2.23
CA ILE A 150 -9.36 5.63 2.32
C ILE A 150 -10.39 6.62 2.87
N LEU A 151 -9.95 7.48 3.78
CA LEU A 151 -10.77 8.61 4.21
C LEU A 151 -10.76 9.72 3.13
N PRO A 152 -11.86 10.48 2.95
CA PRO A 152 -11.85 11.69 2.16
C PRO A 152 -10.73 12.65 2.64
N ILE A 153 -10.09 13.38 1.72
CA ILE A 153 -8.93 14.25 1.98
C ILE A 153 -9.24 15.26 3.10
N GLU A 154 -10.46 15.79 3.16
CA GLU A 154 -10.91 16.76 4.18
C GLU A 154 -10.88 16.21 5.62
N SER A 155 -10.86 14.89 5.80
CA SER A 155 -10.84 14.24 7.10
C SER A 155 -9.45 13.77 7.55
N MET A 156 -8.42 13.98 6.73
CA MET A 156 -7.04 13.60 7.05
C MET A 156 -6.29 14.67 7.87
N GLU A 157 -6.77 15.93 7.88
CA GLU A 157 -6.13 17.05 8.59
C GLU A 157 -6.37 17.08 10.11
N GLY A 158 -7.03 16.11 10.69
CA GLY A 158 -7.54 16.15 12.07
C GLY A 158 -6.86 15.22 13.09
N ILE A 159 -5.61 14.78 12.90
CA ILE A 159 -4.89 13.99 13.92
C ILE A 159 -3.52 14.57 14.17
N THR A 160 -3.52 15.76 14.77
CA THR A 160 -2.43 16.26 15.61
C THR A 160 -2.96 16.38 17.04
N GLU A 161 -2.84 15.32 17.82
CA GLU A 161 -2.68 15.34 19.27
C GLU A 161 -1.89 14.11 19.71
#